data_f97d1ed637204f0e578143b3065deda1
#
_entry.id   f97d1ed637204f0e578143b3065deda1
#
_cell.length_a   1.000
_cell.length_b   1.000
_cell.length_c   1.000
_cell.angle_alpha   90.00
_cell.angle_beta   90.00
_cell.angle_gamma   90.00
#
_symmetry.space_group_name_H-M   'P 1'
#
loop_
_entity.id
_entity.type
_entity.pdbx_description
1 polymer ?
#
loop_
_entity_poly.entity_id
_entity_poly.type
_entity_poly.pdbx_seq_one_letter_code
_entity_poly.pdbx_strand_id
1 'polypeptide(L)'
;MTKSRRGRLVRVSTLCAGFLDDLETRGFSPHTITAYRRDLAQFESFVSDITHTQHPTTDALKPKTIRRYVASLVAAKFARSTVQRKLAAVKSLCRAAAAGGTLPANPTVGITAPRPGRRLPSFLTRREMDLLFILPPEPTPADLRDRAILELLYSTGIRLSELVGLRRRDFDSHGRVLRVMGKGAKERIVPVGRRAADAVAAHLRASGGPERPGAPIFAGSSGRPLSPRTIQRVVAKHLSAVSEARHLSPHVLRHTFATHMLNAGADLRAVQEILGHASLSSTQIYTHVTTERLKKIYEKAHPRA
;
A
#
# COMPACT_ATOMS: atom_id res chain seq x y z
N MET A 1 -5.59 32.31 37.29
CA MET A 1 -5.28 33.13 36.08
C MET A 1 -4.35 32.34 35.19
N THR A 2 -4.89 31.70 34.16
CA THR A 2 -4.16 30.84 33.23
C THR A 2 -3.47 31.74 32.21
N LYS A 3 -2.13 31.85 32.26
CA LYS A 3 -1.34 32.56 31.23
C LYS A 3 -1.65 31.94 29.85
N SER A 4 -2.34 32.70 29.00
CA SER A 4 -2.54 32.37 27.58
C SER A 4 -1.15 32.20 26.94
N ARG A 5 -0.78 30.96 26.62
CA ARG A 5 0.43 30.70 25.81
C ARG A 5 0.18 31.28 24.42
N ARG A 6 0.73 32.48 24.16
CA ARG A 6 0.79 33.02 22.80
C ARG A 6 1.69 32.11 21.99
N GLY A 7 1.16 31.47 20.95
CA GLY A 7 1.94 30.68 20.01
C GLY A 7 2.98 31.56 19.30
N ARG A 8 4.05 30.92 18.80
CA ARG A 8 5.09 31.63 18.04
C ARG A 8 4.57 31.92 16.64
N LEU A 9 4.65 33.15 16.19
CA LEU A 9 4.29 33.55 14.83
C LEU A 9 5.35 33.04 13.84
N VAL A 10 4.99 32.02 13.03
CA VAL A 10 5.88 31.37 12.07
C VAL A 10 5.14 31.27 10.74
N ARG A 11 5.85 31.37 9.60
CA ARG A 11 5.24 31.14 8.28
C ARG A 11 4.74 29.70 8.17
N VAL A 12 3.58 29.50 7.53
CA VAL A 12 3.02 28.15 7.30
C VAL A 12 3.97 27.29 6.47
N SER A 13 4.65 27.89 5.47
CA SER A 13 5.70 27.20 4.68
C SER A 13 6.83 26.66 5.54
N THR A 14 7.37 27.48 6.45
CA THR A 14 8.44 27.06 7.38
C THR A 14 7.96 25.96 8.33
N LEU A 15 6.72 26.06 8.80
CA LEU A 15 6.10 25.02 9.64
C LEU A 15 5.97 23.70 8.88
N CYS A 16 5.50 23.73 7.62
CA CYS A 16 5.38 22.55 6.76
C CYS A 16 6.75 21.92 6.48
N ALA A 17 7.76 22.72 6.15
CA ALA A 17 9.11 22.23 5.89
C ALA A 17 9.70 21.54 7.13
N GLY A 18 9.70 22.19 8.29
CA GLY A 18 10.23 21.58 9.52
C GLY A 18 9.48 20.32 9.94
N PHE A 19 8.16 20.23 9.69
CA PHE A 19 7.40 19.02 9.93
C PHE A 19 7.81 17.87 8.98
N LEU A 20 8.06 18.15 7.70
CA LEU A 20 8.51 17.14 6.74
C LEU A 20 9.91 16.63 7.08
N ASP A 21 10.81 17.51 7.52
CA ASP A 21 12.17 17.17 7.96
C ASP A 21 12.12 16.27 9.23
N ASP A 22 11.21 16.57 10.19
CA ASP A 22 10.98 15.71 11.36
C ASP A 22 10.50 14.30 10.94
N LEU A 23 9.62 14.22 9.95
CA LEU A 23 9.17 12.91 9.43
C LEU A 23 10.32 12.13 8.75
N GLU A 24 11.21 12.82 8.03
CA GLU A 24 12.40 12.19 7.43
C GLU A 24 13.33 11.65 8.52
N THR A 25 13.64 12.46 9.52
CA THR A 25 14.48 12.10 10.67
C THR A 25 13.89 10.90 11.44
N ARG A 26 12.58 10.82 11.54
CA ARG A 26 11.86 9.70 12.18
C ARG A 26 11.71 8.46 11.31
N GLY A 27 12.33 8.43 10.13
CA GLY A 27 12.37 7.26 9.25
C GLY A 27 11.03 6.94 8.56
N PHE A 28 10.18 7.96 8.32
CA PHE A 28 8.98 7.74 7.51
C PHE A 28 9.35 7.41 6.06
N SER A 29 8.51 6.59 5.40
CA SER A 29 8.81 6.19 4.03
C SER A 29 8.82 7.39 3.06
N PRO A 30 9.69 7.40 2.03
CA PRO A 30 9.72 8.46 1.01
C PRO A 30 8.36 8.71 0.35
N HIS A 31 7.57 7.65 0.17
CA HIS A 31 6.21 7.77 -0.37
C HIS A 31 5.27 8.52 0.58
N THR A 32 5.39 8.30 1.89
CA THR A 32 4.58 9.02 2.89
C THR A 32 4.95 10.49 2.90
N ILE A 33 6.25 10.80 2.88
CA ILE A 33 6.76 12.18 2.88
C ILE A 33 6.32 12.92 1.61
N THR A 34 6.44 12.29 0.44
CA THR A 34 5.98 12.85 -0.84
C THR A 34 4.47 13.11 -0.83
N ALA A 35 3.67 12.21 -0.26
CA ALA A 35 2.23 12.40 -0.14
C ALA A 35 1.90 13.58 0.79
N TYR A 36 2.55 13.66 1.94
CA TYR A 36 2.38 14.77 2.89
C TYR A 36 2.83 16.10 2.29
N ARG A 37 3.98 16.14 1.63
CA ARG A 37 4.49 17.34 0.95
C ARG A 37 3.46 17.90 -0.03
N ARG A 38 2.87 17.05 -0.88
CA ARG A 38 1.82 17.45 -1.84
C ARG A 38 0.57 17.95 -1.15
N ASP A 39 0.12 17.26 -0.10
CA ASP A 39 -1.12 17.60 0.60
C ASP A 39 -0.98 18.90 1.40
N LEU A 40 0.19 19.13 2.02
CA LEU A 40 0.48 20.33 2.79
C LEU A 40 0.73 21.53 1.88
N ALA A 41 1.37 21.36 0.73
CA ALA A 41 1.51 22.43 -0.26
C ALA A 41 0.15 22.92 -0.76
N GLN A 42 -0.80 22.02 -1.02
CA GLN A 42 -2.17 22.43 -1.38
C GLN A 42 -2.89 23.12 -0.23
N PHE A 43 -2.69 22.67 1.00
CA PHE A 43 -3.25 23.35 2.17
C PHE A 43 -2.68 24.74 2.36
N GLU A 44 -1.38 24.93 2.21
CA GLU A 44 -0.70 26.23 2.26
C GLU A 44 -1.25 27.19 1.20
N SER A 45 -1.35 26.74 -0.07
CA SER A 45 -1.97 27.52 -1.14
C SER A 45 -3.38 27.98 -0.75
N PHE A 46 -4.21 27.07 -0.24
CA PHE A 46 -5.55 27.41 0.23
C PHE A 46 -5.53 28.47 1.34
N VAL A 47 -4.60 28.36 2.30
CA VAL A 47 -4.47 29.38 3.37
C VAL A 47 -4.04 30.71 2.81
N SER A 48 -3.09 30.74 1.86
CA SER A 48 -2.67 31.95 1.15
C SER A 48 -3.84 32.64 0.45
N ASP A 49 -4.66 31.87 -0.26
CA ASP A 49 -5.82 32.39 -1.00
C ASP A 49 -6.84 33.04 -0.07
N ILE A 50 -7.17 32.42 1.06
CA ILE A 50 -8.19 32.95 1.98
C ILE A 50 -7.70 34.06 2.88
N THR A 51 -6.39 34.22 3.03
CA THR A 51 -5.77 35.31 3.81
C THR A 51 -5.27 36.46 2.93
N HIS A 52 -5.36 36.29 1.60
CA HIS A 52 -4.85 37.25 0.60
C HIS A 52 -3.39 37.64 0.82
N THR A 53 -2.55 36.67 1.24
CA THR A 53 -1.11 36.86 1.45
C THR A 53 -0.31 35.68 0.94
N GLN A 54 0.84 35.96 0.29
CA GLN A 54 1.77 34.93 -0.17
C GLN A 54 2.52 34.23 0.97
N HIS A 55 2.51 34.81 2.16
CA HIS A 55 3.25 34.32 3.33
C HIS A 55 2.34 34.20 4.55
N PRO A 56 1.33 33.30 4.53
CA PRO A 56 0.45 33.13 5.67
C PRO A 56 1.24 32.61 6.89
N THR A 57 0.84 33.08 8.06
CA THR A 57 1.47 32.72 9.33
C THR A 57 0.55 31.81 10.18
N THR A 58 1.08 31.25 11.23
CA THR A 58 0.40 30.26 12.10
C THR A 58 -0.87 30.78 12.76
N ASP A 59 -1.06 32.10 12.87
CA ASP A 59 -2.31 32.73 13.36
C ASP A 59 -3.50 32.50 12.42
N ALA A 60 -3.26 32.23 11.13
CA ALA A 60 -4.26 31.82 10.18
C ALA A 60 -4.79 30.38 10.42
N LEU A 61 -4.03 29.55 11.13
CA LEU A 61 -4.37 28.14 11.38
C LEU A 61 -5.43 28.00 12.50
N LYS A 62 -6.62 28.52 12.24
CA LYS A 62 -7.78 28.46 13.17
C LYS A 62 -8.74 27.33 12.80
N PRO A 63 -9.56 26.85 13.73
CA PRO A 63 -10.57 25.81 13.43
C PRO A 63 -11.48 26.18 12.24
N LYS A 64 -11.83 27.46 12.09
CA LYS A 64 -12.63 27.98 10.98
C LYS A 64 -11.91 27.79 9.63
N THR A 65 -10.62 28.06 9.56
CA THR A 65 -9.78 27.87 8.38
C THR A 65 -9.73 26.41 7.95
N ILE A 66 -9.51 25.50 8.91
CA ILE A 66 -9.47 24.05 8.62
C ILE A 66 -10.82 23.54 8.13
N ARG A 67 -11.95 24.01 8.73
CA ARG A 67 -13.29 23.63 8.25
C ARG A 67 -13.53 24.14 6.82
N ARG A 68 -13.12 25.39 6.51
CA ARG A 68 -13.23 25.94 5.14
C ARG A 68 -12.39 25.14 4.14
N TYR A 69 -11.20 24.69 4.53
CA TYR A 69 -10.39 23.81 3.69
C TYR A 69 -11.09 22.49 3.39
N VAL A 70 -11.65 21.83 4.40
CA VAL A 70 -12.42 20.60 4.17
C VAL A 70 -13.61 20.85 3.26
N ALA A 71 -14.33 21.96 3.48
CA ALA A 71 -15.47 22.34 2.64
C ALA A 71 -15.05 22.61 1.19
N SER A 72 -13.92 23.29 0.94
CA SER A 72 -13.40 23.53 -0.41
C SER A 72 -13.03 22.24 -1.14
N LEU A 73 -12.44 21.25 -0.44
CA LEU A 73 -12.16 19.95 -1.03
C LEU A 73 -13.42 19.19 -1.41
N VAL A 74 -14.49 19.30 -0.60
CA VAL A 74 -15.79 18.68 -0.90
C VAL A 74 -16.46 19.37 -2.09
N ALA A 75 -16.44 20.71 -2.12
CA ALA A 75 -16.98 21.50 -3.22
C ALA A 75 -16.26 21.22 -4.55
N ALA A 76 -14.94 21.00 -4.50
CA ALA A 76 -14.12 20.57 -5.64
C ALA A 76 -14.31 19.09 -6.02
N LYS A 77 -15.31 18.41 -5.43
CA LYS A 77 -15.69 17.00 -5.72
C LYS A 77 -14.55 15.98 -5.53
N PHE A 78 -13.58 16.24 -4.64
CA PHE A 78 -12.59 15.25 -4.30
C PHE A 78 -13.26 14.00 -3.68
N ALA A 79 -12.73 12.81 -4.01
CA ALA A 79 -13.18 11.58 -3.39
C ALA A 79 -13.05 11.66 -1.85
N ARG A 80 -14.04 11.14 -1.11
CA ARG A 80 -14.07 11.20 0.37
C ARG A 80 -12.78 10.66 1.03
N SER A 81 -12.21 9.60 0.47
CA SER A 81 -10.90 9.06 0.91
C SER A 81 -9.74 10.05 0.71
N THR A 82 -9.77 10.83 -0.38
CA THR A 82 -8.79 11.89 -0.64
C THR A 82 -8.94 13.03 0.36
N VAL A 83 -10.19 13.46 0.64
CA VAL A 83 -10.47 14.48 1.67
C VAL A 83 -9.96 14.01 3.04
N GLN A 84 -10.21 12.76 3.41
CA GLN A 84 -9.70 12.19 4.67
C GLN A 84 -8.18 12.19 4.74
N ARG A 85 -7.48 11.76 3.67
CA ARG A 85 -6.01 11.72 3.64
C ARG A 85 -5.42 13.12 3.77
N LYS A 86 -5.98 14.10 3.03
CA LYS A 86 -5.53 15.51 3.09
C LYS A 86 -5.76 16.12 4.48
N LEU A 87 -6.93 15.88 5.07
CA LEU A 87 -7.19 16.32 6.44
C LEU A 87 -6.27 15.62 7.46
N ALA A 88 -5.93 14.36 7.26
CA ALA A 88 -5.00 13.64 8.13
C ALA A 88 -3.59 14.25 8.11
N ALA A 89 -3.11 14.69 6.94
CA ALA A 89 -1.83 15.40 6.83
C ALA A 89 -1.86 16.73 7.61
N VAL A 90 -2.91 17.54 7.45
CA VAL A 90 -3.10 18.80 8.19
C VAL A 90 -3.21 18.54 9.71
N LYS A 91 -3.94 17.50 10.12
CA LYS A 91 -4.05 17.11 11.53
C LYS A 91 -2.69 16.72 12.12
N SER A 92 -1.87 16.00 11.37
CA SER A 92 -0.54 15.60 11.82
C SER A 92 0.38 16.82 11.98
N LEU A 93 0.38 17.73 11.02
CA LEU A 93 1.10 19.00 11.10
C LEU A 93 0.68 19.81 12.32
N CYS A 94 -0.62 20.06 12.50
CA CYS A 94 -1.12 20.89 13.60
C CYS A 94 -0.88 20.24 14.97
N ARG A 95 -0.94 18.90 15.06
CA ARG A 95 -0.62 18.17 16.29
C ARG A 95 0.86 18.34 16.65
N ALA A 96 1.78 18.17 15.68
CA ALA A 96 3.20 18.37 15.89
C ALA A 96 3.51 19.81 16.31
N ALA A 97 2.91 20.80 15.63
CA ALA A 97 3.07 22.21 15.94
C ALA A 97 2.56 22.60 17.35
N ALA A 98 1.45 22.01 17.79
CA ALA A 98 0.93 22.22 19.14
C ALA A 98 1.81 21.53 20.19
N ALA A 99 2.30 20.32 19.93
CA ALA A 99 3.22 19.62 20.82
C ALA A 99 4.56 20.36 20.96
N GLY A 100 5.07 20.95 19.87
CA GLY A 100 6.29 21.77 19.85
C GLY A 100 6.09 23.22 20.35
N GLY A 101 4.88 23.59 20.80
CA GLY A 101 4.59 24.94 21.32
C GLY A 101 4.50 26.05 20.25
N THR A 102 4.58 25.74 18.97
CA THR A 102 4.42 26.71 17.87
C THR A 102 2.97 27.17 17.76
N LEU A 103 2.00 26.25 17.97
CA LEU A 103 0.59 26.60 18.12
C LEU A 103 0.19 26.55 19.58
N PRO A 104 -0.67 27.47 20.05
CA PRO A 104 -1.13 27.49 21.45
C PRO A 104 -2.02 26.27 21.78
N ALA A 105 -2.72 25.76 20.79
CA ALA A 105 -3.56 24.56 20.85
C ALA A 105 -3.70 23.94 19.46
N ASN A 106 -4.12 22.67 19.40
CA ASN A 106 -4.35 22.00 18.13
C ASN A 106 -5.70 22.45 17.51
N PRO A 107 -5.71 23.21 16.38
CA PRO A 107 -6.93 23.75 15.79
C PRO A 107 -7.78 22.70 15.06
N THR A 108 -7.30 21.46 14.95
CA THR A 108 -8.00 20.37 14.22
C THR A 108 -8.86 19.50 15.12
N VAL A 109 -8.90 19.78 16.44
CA VAL A 109 -9.72 19.01 17.38
C VAL A 109 -11.20 19.13 16.99
N GLY A 110 -11.92 18.01 17.01
CA GLY A 110 -13.33 17.94 16.63
C GLY A 110 -13.64 18.12 15.14
N ILE A 111 -12.63 18.33 14.27
CA ILE A 111 -12.86 18.42 12.82
C ILE A 111 -12.79 17.03 12.19
N THR A 112 -13.84 16.66 11.46
CA THR A 112 -13.95 15.38 10.76
C THR A 112 -14.15 15.58 9.27
N ALA A 113 -13.60 14.69 8.46
CA ALA A 113 -13.93 14.59 7.04
C ALA A 113 -15.22 13.78 6.84
N PRO A 114 -15.93 13.97 5.71
CA PRO A 114 -17.07 13.12 5.36
C PRO A 114 -16.66 11.65 5.40
N ARG A 115 -17.50 10.82 6.05
CA ARG A 115 -17.24 9.38 6.10
C ARG A 115 -17.30 8.79 4.69
N PRO A 116 -16.33 7.94 4.28
CA PRO A 116 -16.48 7.18 3.06
C PRO A 116 -17.74 6.32 3.17
N GLY A 117 -18.50 6.22 2.10
CA GLY A 117 -19.58 5.21 2.07
C GLY A 117 -18.99 3.84 2.38
N ARG A 118 -19.71 3.00 3.10
CA ARG A 118 -19.36 1.58 3.26
C ARG A 118 -19.30 0.96 1.87
N ARG A 119 -18.08 0.75 1.38
CA ARG A 119 -17.89 -0.10 0.19
C ARG A 119 -17.78 -1.52 0.71
N LEU A 120 -18.65 -2.40 0.25
CA LEU A 120 -18.41 -3.82 0.43
C LEU A 120 -17.07 -4.14 -0.24
N PRO A 121 -16.13 -4.77 0.47
CA PRO A 121 -14.88 -5.18 -0.15
C PRO A 121 -15.22 -6.14 -1.28
N SER A 122 -14.82 -5.79 -2.49
CA SER A 122 -14.96 -6.69 -3.63
C SER A 122 -13.85 -7.73 -3.56
N PHE A 123 -14.22 -8.99 -3.51
CA PHE A 123 -13.32 -10.12 -3.72
C PHE A 123 -13.84 -10.93 -4.90
N LEU A 124 -12.95 -11.65 -5.56
CA LEU A 124 -13.28 -12.50 -6.69
C LEU A 124 -13.76 -13.86 -6.21
N THR A 125 -14.78 -14.39 -6.85
CA THR A 125 -15.25 -15.76 -6.63
C THR A 125 -14.21 -16.78 -7.16
N ARG A 126 -14.31 -18.03 -6.74
CA ARG A 126 -13.44 -19.10 -7.27
C ARG A 126 -13.56 -19.21 -8.80
N ARG A 127 -14.79 -19.11 -9.34
CA ARG A 127 -15.05 -19.15 -10.79
C ARG A 127 -14.35 -18.00 -11.53
N GLU A 128 -14.45 -16.76 -11.03
CA GLU A 128 -13.73 -15.61 -11.62
C GLU A 128 -12.21 -15.81 -11.55
N MET A 129 -11.71 -16.39 -10.44
CA MET A 129 -10.29 -16.72 -10.32
C MET A 129 -9.84 -17.80 -11.33
N ASP A 130 -10.66 -18.82 -11.57
CA ASP A 130 -10.32 -19.87 -12.54
C ASP A 130 -10.26 -19.29 -13.96
N LEU A 131 -11.23 -18.46 -14.33
CA LEU A 131 -11.24 -17.75 -15.62
C LEU A 131 -10.03 -16.80 -15.78
N LEU A 132 -9.60 -16.14 -14.71
CA LEU A 132 -8.48 -15.20 -14.73
C LEU A 132 -7.16 -15.85 -15.18
N PHE A 133 -6.99 -17.14 -14.95
CA PHE A 133 -5.74 -17.86 -15.22
C PHE A 133 -5.73 -18.67 -16.52
N ILE A 134 -6.76 -18.55 -17.32
CA ILE A 134 -6.78 -19.15 -18.66
C ILE A 134 -5.79 -18.43 -19.55
N LEU A 135 -4.89 -19.19 -20.18
CA LEU A 135 -3.96 -18.69 -21.19
C LEU A 135 -4.51 -18.95 -22.59
N PRO A 136 -4.14 -18.13 -23.57
CA PRO A 136 -4.38 -18.47 -24.98
C PRO A 136 -3.64 -19.77 -25.36
N PRO A 137 -4.06 -20.45 -26.44
CA PRO A 137 -3.41 -21.69 -26.90
C PRO A 137 -1.90 -21.54 -27.15
N GLU A 138 -1.49 -20.41 -27.69
CA GLU A 138 -0.09 -20.05 -27.92
C GLU A 138 0.28 -18.80 -27.11
N PRO A 139 0.68 -18.96 -25.83
CA PRO A 139 0.96 -17.83 -24.96
C PRO A 139 2.27 -17.15 -25.32
N THR A 140 2.22 -15.84 -25.49
CA THR A 140 3.42 -15.01 -25.65
C THR A 140 4.20 -14.88 -24.34
N PRO A 141 5.48 -14.48 -24.37
CA PRO A 141 6.24 -14.17 -23.15
C PRO A 141 5.54 -13.14 -22.24
N ALA A 142 4.76 -12.22 -22.82
CA ALA A 142 3.97 -11.25 -22.07
C ALA A 142 2.80 -11.93 -21.33
N ASP A 143 2.11 -12.88 -21.95
CA ASP A 143 1.02 -13.62 -21.33
C ASP A 143 1.53 -14.48 -20.16
N LEU A 144 2.68 -15.14 -20.35
CA LEU A 144 3.33 -15.92 -19.30
C LEU A 144 3.76 -15.03 -18.11
N ARG A 145 4.29 -13.84 -18.40
CA ARG A 145 4.64 -12.85 -17.38
C ARG A 145 3.40 -12.39 -16.61
N ASP A 146 2.35 -12.00 -17.33
CA ASP A 146 1.13 -11.46 -16.75
C ASP A 146 0.43 -12.52 -15.88
N ARG A 147 0.38 -13.76 -16.35
CA ARG A 147 -0.11 -14.89 -15.54
C ARG A 147 0.74 -15.10 -14.28
N ALA A 148 2.07 -15.09 -14.38
CA ALA A 148 2.94 -15.25 -13.23
C ALA A 148 2.74 -14.14 -12.19
N ILE A 149 2.53 -12.88 -12.62
CA ILE A 149 2.18 -11.76 -11.74
C ILE A 149 0.87 -12.03 -10.98
N LEU A 150 -0.18 -12.43 -11.71
CA LEU A 150 -1.51 -12.67 -11.13
C LEU A 150 -1.51 -13.87 -10.18
N GLU A 151 -0.91 -15.00 -10.58
CA GLU A 151 -0.78 -16.21 -9.78
C GLU A 151 0.00 -15.92 -8.49
N LEU A 152 1.12 -15.20 -8.57
CA LEU A 152 1.93 -14.92 -7.42
C LEU A 152 1.23 -13.96 -6.44
N LEU A 153 0.56 -12.91 -6.93
CA LEU A 153 -0.23 -11.99 -6.10
C LEU A 153 -1.37 -12.73 -5.38
N TYR A 154 -2.09 -13.60 -6.07
CA TYR A 154 -3.19 -14.34 -5.48
C TYR A 154 -2.71 -15.44 -4.54
N SER A 155 -1.69 -16.20 -4.92
CA SER A 155 -1.16 -17.31 -4.12
C SER A 155 -0.56 -16.83 -2.79
N THR A 156 0.09 -15.68 -2.78
CA THR A 156 0.87 -15.21 -1.63
C THR A 156 0.24 -14.04 -0.88
N GLY A 157 -0.69 -13.36 -1.50
CA GLY A 157 -1.28 -12.13 -0.95
C GLY A 157 -0.27 -11.00 -0.68
N ILE A 158 0.92 -11.02 -1.28
CA ILE A 158 1.94 -9.97 -1.08
C ILE A 158 1.48 -8.61 -1.60
N ARG A 159 2.11 -7.55 -1.10
CA ARG A 159 1.83 -6.18 -1.55
C ARG A 159 2.48 -5.92 -2.91
N LEU A 160 1.89 -4.99 -3.68
CA LEU A 160 2.45 -4.58 -4.97
C LEU A 160 3.92 -4.14 -4.87
N SER A 161 4.27 -3.37 -3.85
CA SER A 161 5.67 -2.93 -3.64
C SER A 161 6.62 -4.09 -3.33
N GLU A 162 6.14 -5.10 -2.64
CA GLU A 162 6.88 -6.32 -2.35
C GLU A 162 7.12 -7.10 -3.66
N LEU A 163 6.08 -7.28 -4.49
CA LEU A 163 6.20 -7.94 -5.80
C LEU A 163 7.22 -7.25 -6.72
N VAL A 164 7.19 -5.92 -6.79
CA VAL A 164 8.14 -5.12 -7.59
C VAL A 164 9.58 -5.33 -7.15
N GLY A 165 9.79 -5.46 -5.83
CA GLY A 165 11.11 -5.63 -5.22
C GLY A 165 11.72 -7.03 -5.36
N LEU A 166 10.92 -8.05 -5.76
CA LEU A 166 11.37 -9.43 -5.79
C LEU A 166 12.54 -9.67 -6.75
N ARG A 167 13.52 -10.41 -6.24
CA ARG A 167 14.68 -10.89 -7.00
C ARG A 167 14.61 -12.40 -7.15
N ARG A 168 15.32 -12.97 -8.12
CA ARG A 168 15.36 -14.43 -8.35
C ARG A 168 15.79 -15.20 -7.10
N ARG A 169 16.75 -14.67 -6.34
CA ARG A 169 17.23 -15.27 -5.06
C ARG A 169 16.17 -15.32 -3.96
N ASP A 170 15.09 -14.53 -4.08
CA ASP A 170 14.02 -14.46 -3.09
C ASP A 170 12.97 -15.55 -3.29
N PHE A 171 13.03 -16.28 -4.41
CA PHE A 171 12.11 -17.34 -4.78
C PHE A 171 12.81 -18.70 -4.80
N ASP A 172 12.44 -19.56 -3.86
CA ASP A 172 12.82 -20.98 -3.84
C ASP A 172 11.70 -21.80 -4.51
N SER A 173 11.94 -22.24 -5.73
CA SER A 173 10.99 -23.03 -6.52
C SER A 173 10.79 -24.45 -5.95
N HIS A 174 11.84 -25.08 -5.39
CA HIS A 174 11.77 -26.41 -4.81
C HIS A 174 11.07 -26.38 -3.46
N GLY A 175 11.49 -25.48 -2.58
CA GLY A 175 10.86 -25.27 -1.30
C GLY A 175 9.46 -24.64 -1.40
N ARG A 176 9.09 -24.10 -2.56
CA ARG A 176 7.84 -23.35 -2.78
C ARG A 176 7.63 -22.25 -1.74
N VAL A 177 8.64 -21.45 -1.55
CA VAL A 177 8.60 -20.30 -0.64
C VAL A 177 9.15 -19.03 -1.29
N LEU A 178 8.67 -17.91 -0.81
CA LEU A 178 9.08 -16.59 -1.21
C LEU A 178 9.56 -15.82 0.01
N ARG A 179 10.76 -15.22 -0.08
CA ARG A 179 11.25 -14.25 0.91
C ARG A 179 10.77 -12.87 0.54
N VAL A 180 10.11 -12.21 1.45
CA VAL A 180 9.50 -10.90 1.20
C VAL A 180 9.97 -9.90 2.23
N MET A 181 10.52 -8.78 1.76
CA MET A 181 10.90 -7.65 2.63
C MET A 181 9.70 -6.77 2.92
N GLY A 182 9.29 -6.74 4.17
CA GLY A 182 8.20 -5.90 4.65
C GLY A 182 8.63 -4.49 5.09
N LYS A 183 7.70 -3.74 5.66
CA LYS A 183 7.98 -2.41 6.23
C LYS A 183 9.02 -2.50 7.37
N GLY A 184 10.01 -1.62 7.35
CA GLY A 184 11.09 -1.60 8.35
C GLY A 184 12.15 -2.68 8.15
N ALA A 185 12.38 -3.12 6.91
CA ALA A 185 13.35 -4.15 6.53
C ALA A 185 13.16 -5.50 7.25
N LYS A 186 11.93 -5.80 7.71
CA LYS A 186 11.61 -7.10 8.29
C LYS A 186 11.33 -8.11 7.18
N GLU A 187 12.10 -9.19 7.17
CA GLU A 187 11.91 -10.31 6.25
C GLU A 187 10.83 -11.24 6.77
N ARG A 188 10.02 -11.81 5.85
CA ARG A 188 9.13 -12.91 6.14
C ARG A 188 9.14 -13.92 5.01
N ILE A 189 8.89 -15.18 5.34
CA ILE A 189 8.74 -16.27 4.39
C ILE A 189 7.25 -16.49 4.14
N VAL A 190 6.88 -16.59 2.85
CA VAL A 190 5.50 -16.77 2.42
C VAL A 190 5.42 -18.06 1.57
N PRO A 191 4.51 -19.01 1.87
CA PRO A 191 4.28 -20.17 1.02
C PRO A 191 3.80 -19.77 -0.37
N VAL A 192 4.21 -20.52 -1.39
CA VAL A 192 3.80 -20.35 -2.79
C VAL A 192 3.13 -21.63 -3.27
N GLY A 193 1.92 -21.53 -3.79
CA GLY A 193 1.21 -22.67 -4.35
C GLY A 193 1.90 -23.20 -5.62
N ARG A 194 1.71 -24.50 -5.92
CA ARG A 194 2.31 -25.14 -7.09
C ARG A 194 2.05 -24.37 -8.38
N ARG A 195 0.80 -23.98 -8.64
CA ARG A 195 0.43 -23.26 -9.88
C ARG A 195 1.14 -21.93 -10.04
N ALA A 196 1.34 -21.20 -8.93
CA ALA A 196 2.10 -19.95 -8.94
C ALA A 196 3.61 -20.20 -9.16
N ALA A 197 4.15 -21.23 -8.54
CA ALA A 197 5.54 -21.63 -8.75
C ALA A 197 5.81 -22.03 -10.21
N ASP A 198 4.92 -22.83 -10.80
CA ASP A 198 5.00 -23.24 -12.20
C ASP A 198 4.88 -22.05 -13.17
N ALA A 199 3.98 -21.10 -12.88
CA ALA A 199 3.81 -19.90 -13.68
C ALA A 199 5.05 -18.99 -13.63
N VAL A 200 5.65 -18.80 -12.45
CA VAL A 200 6.90 -18.05 -12.31
C VAL A 200 8.03 -18.75 -13.06
N ALA A 201 8.17 -20.07 -12.94
CA ALA A 201 9.19 -20.83 -13.65
C ALA A 201 9.01 -20.74 -15.18
N ALA A 202 7.77 -20.83 -15.69
CA ALA A 202 7.48 -20.67 -17.11
C ALA A 202 7.85 -19.26 -17.60
N HIS A 203 7.49 -18.22 -16.85
CA HIS A 203 7.88 -16.85 -17.18
C HIS A 203 9.41 -16.68 -17.20
N LEU A 204 10.12 -17.20 -16.20
CA LEU A 204 11.59 -17.08 -16.13
C LEU A 204 12.29 -17.79 -17.30
N ARG A 205 11.79 -18.95 -17.73
CA ARG A 205 12.30 -19.63 -18.94
C ARG A 205 12.04 -18.83 -20.21
N ALA A 206 10.83 -18.32 -20.37
CA ALA A 206 10.45 -17.56 -21.57
C ALA A 206 11.12 -16.17 -21.67
N SER A 207 11.52 -15.59 -20.54
CA SER A 207 12.13 -14.26 -20.51
C SER A 207 13.58 -14.23 -21.04
N GLY A 208 14.26 -15.37 -21.17
CA GLY A 208 15.65 -15.45 -21.67
C GLY A 208 16.68 -14.62 -20.88
N GLY A 209 16.27 -14.04 -19.76
CA GLY A 209 17.11 -13.15 -18.98
C GLY A 209 18.18 -13.88 -18.17
N PRO A 210 19.27 -13.18 -17.77
CA PRO A 210 20.38 -13.80 -17.06
C PRO A 210 19.91 -14.45 -15.75
N GLU A 211 20.37 -15.67 -15.49
CA GLU A 211 20.10 -16.43 -14.25
C GLU A 211 20.87 -15.88 -13.02
N ARG A 212 21.01 -14.56 -12.95
CA ARG A 212 21.69 -13.92 -11.83
C ARG A 212 20.76 -13.83 -10.62
N PRO A 213 21.20 -14.27 -9.44
CA PRO A 213 20.39 -14.25 -8.22
C PRO A 213 19.80 -12.87 -7.87
N GLY A 214 20.52 -11.79 -8.20
CA GLY A 214 20.09 -10.41 -7.98
C GLY A 214 19.15 -9.83 -9.06
N ALA A 215 18.91 -10.55 -10.16
CA ALA A 215 17.99 -10.07 -11.20
C ALA A 215 16.55 -10.02 -10.71
N PRO A 216 15.74 -9.02 -11.13
CA PRO A 216 14.33 -8.97 -10.79
C PRO A 216 13.58 -10.18 -11.38
N ILE A 217 12.58 -10.71 -10.66
CA ILE A 217 11.70 -11.75 -11.20
C ILE A 217 10.90 -11.17 -12.38
N PHE A 218 10.36 -9.98 -12.22
CA PHE A 218 9.58 -9.28 -13.26
C PHE A 218 10.36 -8.07 -13.76
N ALA A 219 11.00 -8.23 -14.91
CA ALA A 219 11.78 -7.19 -15.56
C ALA A 219 11.06 -6.61 -16.78
N GLY A 220 11.32 -5.34 -17.08
CA GLY A 220 11.02 -4.72 -18.37
C GLY A 220 12.12 -5.00 -19.40
N SER A 221 11.95 -4.48 -20.62
CA SER A 221 12.93 -4.62 -21.72
C SER A 221 14.32 -4.08 -21.38
N SER A 222 14.41 -3.12 -20.46
CA SER A 222 15.69 -2.56 -19.98
C SER A 222 16.37 -3.42 -18.88
N GLY A 223 15.84 -4.59 -18.53
CA GLY A 223 16.34 -5.42 -17.42
C GLY A 223 16.05 -4.86 -16.03
N ARG A 224 15.42 -3.68 -15.91
CA ARG A 224 14.99 -3.09 -14.64
C ARG A 224 13.68 -3.69 -14.17
N PRO A 225 13.38 -3.67 -12.85
CA PRO A 225 12.08 -4.11 -12.35
C PRO A 225 10.93 -3.39 -13.05
N LEU A 226 9.82 -4.09 -13.28
CA LEU A 226 8.59 -3.46 -13.76
C LEU A 226 8.13 -2.39 -12.80
N SER A 227 7.63 -1.26 -13.34
CA SER A 227 7.09 -0.21 -12.48
C SER A 227 5.80 -0.67 -11.78
N PRO A 228 5.49 -0.13 -10.59
CA PRO A 228 4.21 -0.39 -9.91
C PRO A 228 3.01 -0.09 -10.82
N ARG A 229 3.10 0.97 -11.63
CA ARG A 229 2.04 1.37 -12.57
C ARG A 229 1.83 0.33 -13.69
N THR A 230 2.91 -0.28 -14.19
CA THR A 230 2.83 -1.35 -15.20
C THR A 230 2.10 -2.56 -14.63
N ILE A 231 2.47 -3.01 -13.42
CA ILE A 231 1.81 -4.15 -12.77
C ILE A 231 0.34 -3.83 -12.46
N GLN A 232 0.03 -2.63 -11.99
CA GLN A 232 -1.37 -2.20 -11.79
C GLN A 232 -2.19 -2.28 -13.08
N ARG A 233 -1.61 -1.87 -14.22
CA ARG A 233 -2.24 -1.95 -15.55
C ARG A 233 -2.50 -3.39 -15.96
N VAL A 234 -1.51 -4.27 -15.79
CA VAL A 234 -1.66 -5.72 -16.05
C VAL A 234 -2.81 -6.27 -15.23
N VAL A 235 -2.79 -6.07 -13.92
CA VAL A 235 -3.83 -6.57 -13.01
C VAL A 235 -5.20 -6.02 -13.40
N ALA A 236 -5.32 -4.71 -13.65
CA ALA A 236 -6.59 -4.10 -14.03
C ALA A 236 -7.13 -4.67 -15.36
N LYS A 237 -6.27 -4.82 -16.36
CA LYS A 237 -6.62 -5.41 -17.67
C LYS A 237 -7.25 -6.80 -17.51
N HIS A 238 -6.58 -7.68 -16.80
CA HIS A 238 -7.05 -9.08 -16.66
C HIS A 238 -8.28 -9.19 -15.74
N LEU A 239 -8.33 -8.41 -14.65
CA LEU A 239 -9.48 -8.41 -13.76
C LEU A 239 -10.75 -7.86 -14.44
N SER A 240 -10.62 -6.87 -15.33
CA SER A 240 -11.77 -6.32 -16.06
C SER A 240 -12.39 -7.30 -17.07
N ALA A 241 -11.64 -8.31 -17.46
CA ALA A 241 -12.16 -9.36 -18.35
C ALA A 241 -13.01 -10.42 -17.63
N VAL A 242 -12.90 -10.53 -16.31
CA VAL A 242 -13.57 -11.58 -15.52
C VAL A 242 -14.51 -11.06 -14.44
N SER A 243 -14.46 -9.77 -14.15
CA SER A 243 -15.28 -9.17 -13.06
C SER A 243 -15.71 -7.75 -13.41
N GLU A 244 -16.98 -7.43 -13.10
CA GLU A 244 -17.57 -6.07 -13.26
C GLU A 244 -17.25 -5.15 -12.05
N ALA A 245 -16.39 -5.56 -11.14
CA ALA A 245 -16.04 -4.79 -9.97
C ALA A 245 -15.44 -3.43 -10.33
N ARG A 246 -15.92 -2.35 -9.70
CA ARG A 246 -15.50 -0.97 -10.02
C ARG A 246 -14.06 -0.62 -9.70
N HIS A 247 -13.37 -1.43 -8.90
CA HIS A 247 -11.99 -1.15 -8.45
C HIS A 247 -11.13 -2.40 -8.59
N LEU A 248 -10.50 -2.51 -9.73
CA LEU A 248 -9.65 -3.64 -10.12
C LEU A 248 -8.18 -3.27 -9.84
N SER A 249 -7.62 -3.84 -8.78
CA SER A 249 -6.26 -3.52 -8.33
C SER A 249 -5.59 -4.72 -7.65
N PRO A 250 -4.28 -4.73 -7.47
CA PRO A 250 -3.58 -5.78 -6.70
C PRO A 250 -4.15 -6.00 -5.30
N HIS A 251 -4.77 -4.99 -4.68
CA HIS A 251 -5.43 -5.13 -3.38
C HIS A 251 -6.65 -6.05 -3.42
N VAL A 252 -7.35 -6.12 -4.55
CA VAL A 252 -8.48 -7.07 -4.72
C VAL A 252 -7.97 -8.50 -4.66
N LEU A 253 -6.88 -8.84 -5.36
CA LEU A 253 -6.28 -10.18 -5.32
C LEU A 253 -5.82 -10.55 -3.90
N ARG A 254 -5.19 -9.64 -3.19
CA ARG A 254 -4.79 -9.85 -1.79
C ARG A 254 -6.00 -10.03 -0.87
N HIS A 255 -7.08 -9.28 -1.08
CA HIS A 255 -8.32 -9.44 -0.32
C HIS A 255 -9.00 -10.77 -0.65
N THR A 256 -9.02 -11.16 -1.93
CA THR A 256 -9.51 -12.46 -2.40
C THR A 256 -8.74 -13.61 -1.76
N PHE A 257 -7.40 -13.55 -1.74
CA PHE A 257 -6.55 -14.50 -1.02
C PHE A 257 -6.98 -14.65 0.45
N ALA A 258 -7.05 -13.53 1.18
CA ALA A 258 -7.43 -13.56 2.59
C ALA A 258 -8.81 -14.16 2.81
N THR A 259 -9.80 -13.77 2.00
CA THR A 259 -11.19 -14.25 2.08
C THR A 259 -11.28 -15.73 1.77
N HIS A 260 -10.60 -16.21 0.72
CA HIS A 260 -10.62 -17.62 0.35
C HIS A 260 -9.95 -18.51 1.40
N MET A 261 -8.82 -18.08 1.96
CA MET A 261 -8.15 -18.77 3.05
C MET A 261 -9.06 -18.91 4.29
N LEU A 262 -9.67 -17.79 4.72
CA LEU A 262 -10.57 -17.78 5.88
C LEU A 262 -11.84 -18.64 5.65
N ASN A 263 -12.45 -18.54 4.46
CA ASN A 263 -13.61 -19.34 4.09
C ASN A 263 -13.31 -20.86 4.02
N ALA A 264 -12.05 -21.21 3.77
CA ALA A 264 -11.58 -22.60 3.80
C ALA A 264 -11.13 -23.05 5.20
N GLY A 265 -11.37 -22.25 6.24
CA GLY A 265 -11.10 -22.59 7.64
C GLY A 265 -9.66 -22.34 8.10
N ALA A 266 -8.87 -21.53 7.37
CA ALA A 266 -7.56 -21.14 7.86
C ALA A 266 -7.69 -20.25 9.09
N ASP A 267 -6.78 -20.45 10.07
CA ASP A 267 -6.70 -19.60 11.25
C ASP A 267 -6.36 -18.15 10.88
N LEU A 268 -7.10 -17.19 11.46
CA LEU A 268 -6.93 -15.76 11.20
C LEU A 268 -5.50 -15.28 11.45
N ARG A 269 -4.84 -15.79 12.52
CA ARG A 269 -3.45 -15.41 12.84
C ARG A 269 -2.48 -15.87 11.75
N ALA A 270 -2.64 -17.10 11.27
CA ALA A 270 -1.82 -17.62 10.17
C ALA A 270 -1.99 -16.78 8.90
N VAL A 271 -3.21 -16.38 8.54
CA VAL A 271 -3.47 -15.48 7.41
C VAL A 271 -2.83 -14.11 7.64
N GLN A 272 -2.91 -13.54 8.85
CA GLN A 272 -2.27 -12.28 9.19
C GLN A 272 -0.74 -12.35 9.14
N GLU A 273 -0.14 -13.47 9.55
CA GLU A 273 1.31 -13.74 9.46
C GLU A 273 1.76 -13.77 7.99
N ILE A 274 1.09 -14.53 7.14
CA ILE A 274 1.39 -14.59 5.69
C ILE A 274 1.29 -13.20 5.07
N LEU A 275 0.26 -12.45 5.42
CA LEU A 275 0.04 -11.10 4.91
C LEU A 275 1.00 -10.04 5.48
N GLY A 276 1.68 -10.30 6.58
CA GLY A 276 2.60 -9.35 7.21
C GLY A 276 1.89 -8.12 7.77
N HIS A 277 0.88 -8.33 8.64
CA HIS A 277 0.21 -7.24 9.35
C HIS A 277 1.05 -6.79 10.54
N ALA A 278 1.39 -5.49 10.59
CA ALA A 278 2.32 -4.90 11.56
C ALA A 278 1.77 -4.79 13.00
N SER A 279 0.54 -5.18 13.29
CA SER A 279 -0.11 -4.97 14.59
C SER A 279 0.13 -6.06 15.63
N LEU A 280 0.83 -7.15 15.27
CA LEU A 280 1.26 -8.14 16.24
C LEU A 280 2.73 -7.88 16.55
N SER A 281 2.96 -7.19 17.67
CA SER A 281 4.26 -6.92 18.23
C SER A 281 4.96 -8.23 18.55
N SER A 282 5.96 -8.57 17.81
CA SER A 282 7.18 -9.23 18.23
C SER A 282 8.02 -9.54 16.99
N THR A 283 9.32 -9.39 17.11
CA THR A 283 10.30 -9.89 16.17
C THR A 283 10.20 -11.43 16.19
N GLN A 284 9.23 -11.98 15.47
CA GLN A 284 9.19 -13.43 15.27
C GLN A 284 10.33 -13.77 14.33
N ILE A 285 11.37 -14.40 14.88
CA ILE A 285 12.37 -15.10 14.11
C ILE A 285 11.63 -16.26 13.43
N TYR A 286 11.51 -16.19 12.09
CA TYR A 286 10.91 -17.28 11.31
C TYR A 286 11.83 -18.49 11.37
N THR A 287 11.51 -19.42 12.27
CA THR A 287 12.18 -20.71 12.36
C THR A 287 11.62 -21.66 11.29
N HIS A 288 12.38 -22.72 10.97
CA HIS A 288 11.89 -23.80 10.08
C HIS A 288 10.54 -24.35 10.50
N VAL A 289 10.31 -24.53 11.80
CA VAL A 289 9.05 -25.01 12.39
C VAL A 289 7.87 -24.08 12.06
N THR A 290 8.08 -22.77 12.12
CA THR A 290 7.05 -21.78 11.78
C THR A 290 6.70 -21.83 10.28
N THR A 291 7.70 -21.99 9.42
CA THR A 291 7.53 -22.08 7.97
C THR A 291 6.76 -23.32 7.56
N GLU A 292 7.07 -24.48 8.12
CA GLU A 292 6.35 -25.74 7.86
C GLU A 292 4.90 -25.68 8.34
N ARG A 293 4.66 -25.10 9.51
CA ARG A 293 3.29 -24.89 10.01
C ARG A 293 2.49 -24.02 9.05
N LEU A 294 3.05 -22.91 8.58
CA LEU A 294 2.36 -22.03 7.63
C LEU A 294 2.11 -22.73 6.30
N LYS A 295 3.04 -23.56 5.81
CA LYS A 295 2.84 -24.36 4.61
C LYS A 295 1.68 -25.34 4.76
N LYS A 296 1.61 -26.11 5.85
CA LYS A 296 0.52 -27.05 6.11
C LYS A 296 -0.86 -26.36 6.14
N ILE A 297 -0.94 -25.20 6.81
CA ILE A 297 -2.18 -24.41 6.84
C ILE A 297 -2.53 -23.90 5.44
N TYR A 298 -1.54 -23.41 4.70
CA TYR A 298 -1.69 -22.92 3.34
C TYR A 298 -2.17 -24.04 2.39
N GLU A 299 -1.50 -25.18 2.39
CA GLU A 299 -1.84 -26.35 1.54
C GLU A 299 -3.25 -26.87 1.79
N LYS A 300 -3.72 -26.83 3.05
CA LYS A 300 -5.08 -27.24 3.40
C LYS A 300 -6.15 -26.24 2.97
N ALA A 301 -5.84 -24.95 2.96
CA ALA A 301 -6.85 -23.90 2.82
C ALA A 301 -6.81 -23.16 1.48
N HIS A 302 -5.64 -23.07 0.80
CA HIS A 302 -5.54 -22.31 -0.43
C HIS A 302 -6.06 -23.09 -1.63
N PRO A 303 -7.01 -22.53 -2.44
CA PRO A 303 -7.63 -23.27 -3.55
C PRO A 303 -6.65 -23.69 -4.66
N ARG A 304 -5.47 -23.10 -4.73
CA ARG A 304 -4.43 -23.34 -5.76
C ARG A 304 -3.07 -23.68 -5.14
N ALA A 305 -3.06 -24.35 -3.98
CA ALA A 305 -1.86 -24.78 -3.27
C ALA A 305 -0.97 -25.71 -4.09
#